data_516c58befd62446f483e247811509d68
#
_entry.id   516c58befd62446f483e247811509d68
#
_cell.length_a   1.000
_cell.length_b   1.000
_cell.length_c   1.000
_cell.angle_alpha   90.00
_cell.angle_beta   90.00
_cell.angle_gamma   90.00
#
_symmetry.space_group_name_H-M   'P 1'
#
loop_
_entity.id
_entity.type
_entity.pdbx_description
1 polymer ?
#
loop_
_entity_poly.entity_id
_entity_poly.type
_entity_poly.pdbx_seq_one_letter_code
_entity_poly.pdbx_strand_id
1 'polypeptide(L)'
;MRLLKKLYEKRTGKPAPYYYNYSLLTIIAKPIRKWLTNVVAANCPFNCIRIFLYRLCGFQIGKKTFIGMRCYLDDMCYDLLKIGSNVTISYGVFFACHGRHQGHTPIVIEDYAYIGMRATVISRNPENPDKGITIGTHSVIGAAALVNRDVPPYTTAVGVPCRVIEKVDTNEE
;
A
#
# COMPACT_ATOMS: atom_id res chain seq x y z
N MET A 1 -3.92 -27.16 -12.83
CA MET A 1 -3.23 -27.06 -11.52
C MET A 1 -3.51 -28.22 -10.56
N ARG A 2 -4.75 -28.71 -10.40
CA ARG A 2 -5.05 -29.84 -9.50
C ARG A 2 -4.23 -31.11 -9.80
N LEU A 3 -4.00 -31.44 -11.07
CA LEU A 3 -3.20 -32.59 -11.49
C LEU A 3 -1.71 -32.41 -11.12
N LEU A 4 -1.15 -31.25 -11.38
CA LEU A 4 0.24 -30.92 -11.04
C LEU A 4 0.48 -30.93 -9.53
N LYS A 5 -0.52 -30.47 -8.74
CA LYS A 5 -0.50 -30.55 -7.27
C LYS A 5 -0.37 -32.01 -6.80
N LYS A 6 -1.25 -32.89 -7.29
CA LYS A 6 -1.20 -34.33 -6.97
C LYS A 6 0.11 -35.00 -7.37
N LEU A 7 0.63 -34.67 -8.56
CA LEU A 7 1.92 -35.17 -9.02
C LEU A 7 3.09 -34.75 -8.13
N TYR A 8 3.10 -33.48 -7.72
CA TYR A 8 4.12 -32.96 -6.79
C TYR A 8 4.05 -33.67 -5.44
N GLU A 9 2.87 -33.79 -4.84
CA GLU A 9 2.65 -34.46 -3.56
C GLU A 9 3.07 -35.95 -3.62
N LYS A 10 2.71 -36.65 -4.71
CA LYS A 10 3.08 -38.03 -4.95
C LYS A 10 4.60 -38.22 -5.11
N ARG A 11 5.30 -37.26 -5.75
CA ARG A 11 6.75 -37.38 -6.04
C ARG A 11 7.59 -36.94 -4.85
N THR A 12 7.16 -35.99 -4.04
CA THR A 12 7.99 -35.40 -2.97
C THR A 12 7.59 -35.85 -1.57
N GLY A 13 6.41 -36.45 -1.41
CA GLY A 13 5.85 -36.82 -0.09
C GLY A 13 5.52 -35.62 0.80
N LYS A 14 5.63 -34.37 0.25
CA LYS A 14 5.37 -33.11 0.99
C LYS A 14 4.13 -32.43 0.47
N PRO A 15 3.40 -31.67 1.33
CA PRO A 15 2.25 -30.88 0.87
C PRO A 15 2.71 -29.88 -0.20
N ALA A 16 1.90 -29.75 -1.24
CA ALA A 16 2.24 -28.83 -2.33
C ALA A 16 2.19 -27.38 -1.84
N PRO A 17 3.16 -26.54 -2.23
CA PRO A 17 3.17 -25.13 -1.92
C PRO A 17 1.88 -24.41 -2.34
N TYR A 18 1.53 -23.33 -1.64
CA TYR A 18 0.26 -22.60 -1.82
C TYR A 18 -0.01 -22.13 -3.26
N TYR A 19 1.02 -21.86 -4.05
CA TYR A 19 0.87 -21.41 -5.44
C TYR A 19 0.27 -22.47 -6.39
N TYR A 20 0.29 -23.75 -6.02
CA TYR A 20 -0.43 -24.78 -6.78
C TYR A 20 -1.97 -24.66 -6.71
N ASN A 21 -2.48 -23.85 -5.78
CA ASN A 21 -3.91 -23.56 -5.68
C ASN A 21 -4.36 -22.43 -6.64
N TYR A 22 -3.43 -21.69 -7.24
CA TYR A 22 -3.76 -20.63 -8.18
C TYR A 22 -4.20 -21.17 -9.54
N SER A 23 -5.10 -20.46 -10.22
CA SER A 23 -5.42 -20.71 -11.61
C SER A 23 -4.25 -20.29 -12.52
N LEU A 24 -4.17 -20.86 -13.72
CA LEU A 24 -3.16 -20.44 -14.71
C LEU A 24 -3.28 -18.94 -15.03
N LEU A 25 -4.50 -18.43 -15.15
CA LEU A 25 -4.75 -17.00 -15.36
C LEU A 25 -4.18 -16.15 -14.21
N THR A 26 -4.35 -16.58 -12.97
CA THR A 26 -3.80 -15.87 -11.81
C THR A 26 -2.26 -15.86 -11.82
N ILE A 27 -1.63 -16.97 -12.21
CA ILE A 27 -0.16 -17.08 -12.31
C ILE A 27 0.40 -16.13 -13.36
N ILE A 28 -0.28 -15.97 -14.50
CA ILE A 28 0.13 -15.06 -15.58
C ILE A 28 -0.21 -13.60 -15.20
N ALA A 29 -1.37 -13.35 -14.61
CA ALA A 29 -1.82 -11.99 -14.28
C ALA A 29 -0.98 -11.32 -13.18
N LYS A 30 -0.51 -12.09 -12.17
CA LYS A 30 0.29 -11.54 -11.07
C LYS A 30 1.58 -10.84 -11.53
N PRO A 31 2.48 -11.46 -12.31
CA PRO A 31 3.70 -10.80 -12.78
C PRO A 31 3.42 -9.62 -13.72
N ILE A 32 2.36 -9.70 -14.56
CA ILE A 32 1.94 -8.61 -15.43
C ILE A 32 1.49 -7.42 -14.59
N ARG A 33 0.63 -7.64 -13.59
CA ARG A 33 0.19 -6.59 -12.67
C ARG A 33 1.37 -5.97 -11.92
N LYS A 34 2.27 -6.79 -11.37
CA LYS A 34 3.47 -6.33 -10.69
C LYS A 34 4.35 -5.45 -11.59
N TRP A 35 4.57 -5.85 -12.82
CA TRP A 35 5.32 -5.07 -13.80
C TRP A 35 4.60 -3.75 -14.12
N LEU A 36 3.29 -3.82 -14.35
CA LEU A 36 2.49 -2.64 -14.68
C LEU A 36 2.47 -1.61 -13.53
N THR A 37 2.36 -2.05 -12.27
CA THR A 37 2.35 -1.15 -11.11
C THR A 37 3.73 -0.61 -10.77
N ASN A 38 4.75 -1.47 -10.68
CA ASN A 38 6.05 -1.10 -10.12
C ASN A 38 7.03 -0.55 -11.17
N VAL A 39 6.82 -0.85 -12.46
CA VAL A 39 7.68 -0.37 -13.53
C VAL A 39 6.96 0.70 -14.35
N VAL A 40 5.79 0.41 -14.88
CA VAL A 40 5.12 1.34 -15.80
C VAL A 40 4.46 2.50 -15.04
N ALA A 41 3.53 2.18 -14.14
CA ALA A 41 2.80 3.22 -13.41
C ALA A 41 3.73 4.04 -12.50
N ALA A 42 4.58 3.40 -11.70
CA ALA A 42 5.47 4.10 -10.78
C ALA A 42 6.43 5.09 -11.46
N ASN A 43 6.82 4.86 -12.71
CA ASN A 43 7.73 5.74 -13.46
C ASN A 43 7.01 6.63 -14.49
N CYS A 44 5.69 6.53 -14.64
CA CYS A 44 4.93 7.39 -15.55
C CYS A 44 4.96 8.85 -15.06
N PRO A 45 5.39 9.84 -15.87
CA PRO A 45 5.46 11.24 -15.44
C PRO A 45 4.07 11.89 -15.27
N PHE A 46 3.05 11.39 -15.95
CA PHE A 46 1.70 11.95 -15.92
C PHE A 46 0.85 11.32 -14.81
N ASN A 47 0.47 12.11 -13.79
CA ASN A 47 -0.31 11.61 -12.66
C ASN A 47 -1.65 10.97 -13.06
N CYS A 48 -2.35 11.54 -14.04
CA CYS A 48 -3.64 10.99 -14.52
C CYS A 48 -3.48 9.57 -15.08
N ILE A 49 -2.45 9.33 -15.89
CA ILE A 49 -2.15 8.00 -16.46
C ILE A 49 -1.70 7.05 -15.35
N ARG A 50 -0.85 7.52 -14.44
CA ARG A 50 -0.37 6.73 -13.29
C ARG A 50 -1.52 6.23 -12.42
N ILE A 51 -2.44 7.11 -12.04
CA ILE A 51 -3.63 6.75 -11.25
C ILE A 51 -4.55 5.81 -12.02
N PHE A 52 -4.76 6.05 -13.32
CA PHE A 52 -5.54 5.14 -14.17
C PHE A 52 -4.96 3.73 -14.16
N LEU A 53 -3.64 3.59 -14.31
CA LEU A 53 -2.95 2.30 -14.31
C LEU A 53 -3.07 1.59 -12.96
N TYR A 54 -2.90 2.33 -11.85
CA TYR A 54 -3.09 1.75 -10.51
C TYR A 54 -4.53 1.27 -10.30
N ARG A 55 -5.54 2.06 -10.70
CA ARG A 55 -6.95 1.64 -10.61
C ARG A 55 -7.25 0.44 -11.50
N LEU A 56 -6.69 0.37 -12.70
CA LEU A 56 -6.79 -0.80 -13.59
C LEU A 56 -6.20 -2.07 -12.93
N CYS A 57 -5.17 -1.93 -12.12
CA CYS A 57 -4.56 -3.00 -11.35
C CYS A 57 -5.34 -3.36 -10.06
N GLY A 58 -6.44 -2.67 -9.76
CA GLY A 58 -7.35 -2.96 -8.65
C GLY A 58 -7.15 -2.12 -7.40
N PHE A 59 -6.23 -1.13 -7.40
CA PHE A 59 -6.06 -0.24 -6.26
C PHE A 59 -7.25 0.70 -6.08
N GLN A 60 -7.66 0.90 -4.83
CA GLN A 60 -8.74 1.82 -4.45
C GLN A 60 -8.15 3.21 -4.19
N ILE A 61 -8.35 4.14 -5.13
CA ILE A 61 -7.81 5.50 -5.06
C ILE A 61 -8.95 6.49 -5.31
N GLY A 62 -9.13 7.45 -4.42
CA GLY A 62 -10.15 8.48 -4.49
C GLY A 62 -9.91 9.51 -5.60
N LYS A 63 -10.83 10.47 -5.73
CA LYS A 63 -10.79 11.52 -6.75
C LYS A 63 -9.77 12.60 -6.38
N LYS A 64 -9.21 13.30 -7.41
CA LYS A 64 -8.26 14.42 -7.24
C LYS A 64 -7.01 14.08 -6.41
N THR A 65 -6.67 12.81 -6.26
CA THR A 65 -5.49 12.34 -5.55
C THR A 65 -4.25 12.46 -6.44
N PHE A 66 -3.15 12.87 -5.84
CA PHE A 66 -1.83 12.89 -6.46
C PHE A 66 -0.96 11.79 -5.84
N ILE A 67 -0.32 11.00 -6.68
CA ILE A 67 0.68 10.01 -6.25
C ILE A 67 1.98 10.32 -6.99
N GLY A 68 3.03 10.63 -6.27
CA GLY A 68 4.35 10.92 -6.83
C GLY A 68 4.94 9.74 -7.62
N MET A 69 5.99 10.02 -8.37
CA MET A 69 6.74 8.96 -9.07
C MET A 69 7.51 8.09 -8.08
N ARG A 70 7.85 6.88 -8.53
CA ARG A 70 8.63 5.87 -7.78
C ARG A 70 8.04 5.49 -6.42
N CYS A 71 6.73 5.69 -6.24
CA CYS A 71 6.03 5.11 -5.09
C CYS A 71 5.85 3.61 -5.29
N TYR A 72 6.07 2.86 -4.22
CA TYR A 72 5.72 1.44 -4.16
C TYR A 72 4.36 1.27 -3.49
N LEU A 73 3.38 0.85 -4.26
CA LEU A 73 2.08 0.41 -3.76
C LEU A 73 2.09 -1.11 -3.69
N ASP A 74 1.74 -1.68 -2.54
CA ASP A 74 1.83 -3.13 -2.32
C ASP A 74 0.97 -3.92 -3.31
N ASP A 75 1.60 -4.41 -4.38
CA ASP A 75 0.94 -5.15 -5.45
C ASP A 75 0.44 -6.54 -5.03
N MET A 76 0.95 -7.07 -3.93
CA MET A 76 0.48 -8.34 -3.36
C MET A 76 -0.83 -8.18 -2.60
N CYS A 77 -1.04 -6.99 -2.02
CA CYS A 77 -2.19 -6.65 -1.15
C CYS A 77 -2.91 -5.40 -1.66
N TYR A 78 -3.10 -5.28 -2.98
CA TYR A 78 -3.69 -4.10 -3.63
C TYR A 78 -5.09 -3.75 -3.13
N ASP A 79 -5.84 -4.71 -2.65
CA ASP A 79 -7.18 -4.59 -2.06
C ASP A 79 -7.17 -4.08 -0.62
N LEU A 80 -6.03 -4.16 0.07
CA LEU A 80 -5.85 -3.69 1.44
C LEU A 80 -5.34 -2.25 1.53
N LEU A 81 -4.77 -1.69 0.45
CA LEU A 81 -4.36 -0.30 0.39
C LEU A 81 -5.51 0.56 -0.16
N LYS A 82 -6.10 1.37 0.72
CA LYS A 82 -7.20 2.28 0.40
C LYS A 82 -6.72 3.72 0.52
N ILE A 83 -6.85 4.48 -0.55
CA ILE A 83 -6.41 5.88 -0.62
C ILE A 83 -7.64 6.73 -0.91
N GLY A 84 -7.89 7.70 -0.06
CA GLY A 84 -9.01 8.65 -0.15
C GLY A 84 -8.88 9.64 -1.30
N SER A 85 -9.76 10.64 -1.28
CA SER A 85 -9.81 11.73 -2.26
C SER A 85 -8.97 12.92 -1.79
N ASN A 86 -8.48 13.73 -2.74
CA ASN A 86 -7.62 14.91 -2.46
C ASN A 86 -6.35 14.58 -1.66
N VAL A 87 -5.92 13.33 -1.65
CA VAL A 87 -4.70 12.89 -0.97
C VAL A 87 -3.49 13.26 -1.81
N THR A 88 -2.42 13.72 -1.16
CA THR A 88 -1.13 13.96 -1.81
C THR A 88 -0.09 12.98 -1.27
N ILE A 89 0.39 12.10 -2.13
CA ILE A 89 1.47 11.17 -1.84
C ILE A 89 2.71 11.63 -2.61
N SER A 90 3.75 12.03 -1.90
CA SER A 90 4.98 12.55 -2.49
C SER A 90 5.84 11.44 -3.12
N TYR A 91 6.95 11.83 -3.72
CA TYR A 91 7.88 10.95 -4.42
C TYR A 91 8.46 9.85 -3.53
N GLY A 92 8.48 8.62 -4.03
CA GLY A 92 9.22 7.51 -3.44
C GLY A 92 8.63 6.96 -2.14
N VAL A 93 7.36 7.22 -1.85
CA VAL A 93 6.68 6.65 -0.68
C VAL A 93 6.51 5.14 -0.84
N PHE A 94 6.70 4.40 0.25
CA PHE A 94 6.60 2.95 0.28
C PHE A 94 5.45 2.50 1.17
N PHE A 95 4.56 1.66 0.62
CA PHE A 95 3.45 1.05 1.35
C PHE A 95 3.61 -0.46 1.43
N ALA A 96 3.54 -1.03 2.65
CA ALA A 96 3.60 -2.46 2.89
C ALA A 96 2.41 -2.92 3.74
N CYS A 97 1.49 -3.66 3.13
CA CYS A 97 0.33 -4.28 3.77
C CYS A 97 0.62 -5.73 4.20
N HIS A 98 1.83 -6.23 3.95
CA HIS A 98 2.24 -7.58 4.30
C HIS A 98 3.67 -7.61 4.84
N GLY A 99 4.01 -8.65 5.59
CA GLY A 99 5.38 -8.87 6.09
C GLY A 99 5.50 -10.18 6.85
N ARG A 100 6.73 -10.56 7.18
CA ARG A 100 7.00 -11.75 7.97
C ARG A 100 6.38 -11.59 9.35
N HIS A 101 5.53 -12.52 9.76
CA HIS A 101 4.78 -12.49 11.04
C HIS A 101 3.83 -11.29 11.21
N GLN A 102 3.50 -10.58 10.12
CA GLN A 102 2.61 -9.41 10.14
C GLN A 102 1.18 -9.77 9.68
N GLY A 103 1.04 -10.87 8.93
CA GLY A 103 -0.21 -11.15 8.22
C GLY A 103 -0.43 -10.19 7.05
N HIS A 104 -1.68 -10.04 6.66
CA HIS A 104 -2.13 -9.10 5.64
C HIS A 104 -3.15 -8.16 6.29
N THR A 105 -2.76 -6.93 6.57
CA THR A 105 -3.58 -5.93 7.27
C THR A 105 -3.72 -4.65 6.45
N PRO A 106 -4.86 -3.93 6.56
CA PRO A 106 -5.12 -2.77 5.72
C PRO A 106 -4.29 -1.55 6.10
N ILE A 107 -4.04 -0.73 5.08
CA ILE A 107 -3.63 0.66 5.20
C ILE A 107 -4.77 1.51 4.63
N VAL A 108 -5.35 2.37 5.45
CA VAL A 108 -6.38 3.33 5.04
C VAL A 108 -5.81 4.73 5.15
N ILE A 109 -5.82 5.47 4.04
CA ILE A 109 -5.46 6.89 3.99
C ILE A 109 -6.74 7.65 3.73
N GLU A 110 -7.16 8.45 4.69
CA GLU A 110 -8.38 9.25 4.57
C GLU A 110 -8.17 10.48 3.67
N ASP A 111 -9.26 11.18 3.38
CA ASP A 111 -9.28 12.31 2.47
C ASP A 111 -8.38 13.46 2.96
N TYR A 112 -7.80 14.21 2.01
CA TYR A 112 -6.94 15.39 2.26
C TYR A 112 -5.63 15.10 3.02
N ALA A 113 -5.25 13.85 3.27
CA ALA A 113 -3.99 13.53 3.90
C ALA A 113 -2.78 13.84 2.99
N TYR A 114 -1.68 14.28 3.59
CA TYR A 114 -0.41 14.52 2.92
C TYR A 114 0.65 13.52 3.39
N ILE A 115 1.27 12.80 2.47
CA ILE A 115 2.35 11.84 2.76
C ILE A 115 3.66 12.38 2.19
N GLY A 116 4.56 12.73 3.07
CA GLY A 116 5.88 13.30 2.74
C GLY A 116 6.77 12.35 1.95
N MET A 117 7.73 12.92 1.24
CA MET A 117 8.67 12.22 0.37
C MET A 117 9.39 11.08 1.12
N ARG A 118 9.48 9.91 0.47
CA ARG A 118 10.18 8.71 1.00
C ARG A 118 9.67 8.23 2.36
N ALA A 119 8.48 8.61 2.77
CA ALA A 119 7.87 8.00 3.95
C ALA A 119 7.63 6.50 3.69
N THR A 120 7.73 5.70 4.76
CA THR A 120 7.45 4.27 4.74
C THR A 120 6.24 4.01 5.62
N VAL A 121 5.21 3.41 5.05
CA VAL A 121 3.94 3.10 5.74
C VAL A 121 3.78 1.59 5.80
N ILE A 122 3.78 1.05 7.01
CA ILE A 122 3.67 -0.40 7.27
C ILE A 122 2.37 -0.64 8.04
N SER A 123 1.55 -1.55 7.54
CA SER A 123 0.22 -1.82 8.12
C SER A 123 0.25 -2.46 9.52
N ARG A 124 1.41 -2.96 9.97
CA ARG A 124 1.52 -3.55 11.30
C ARG A 124 1.49 -2.47 12.39
N ASN A 125 0.38 -2.38 13.09
CA ASN A 125 0.25 -1.56 14.29
C ASN A 125 0.78 -2.35 15.51
N PRO A 126 1.82 -1.87 16.25
CA PRO A 126 2.33 -2.56 17.44
C PRO A 126 1.29 -2.72 18.56
N GLU A 127 0.34 -1.81 18.65
CA GLU A 127 -0.71 -1.81 19.68
C GLU A 127 -1.87 -2.75 19.32
N ASN A 128 -2.13 -2.92 18.01
CA ASN A 128 -3.16 -3.83 17.51
C ASN A 128 -2.74 -4.45 16.16
N PRO A 129 -1.95 -5.54 16.18
CA PRO A 129 -1.34 -6.11 14.98
C PRO A 129 -2.31 -6.55 13.89
N ASP A 130 -3.55 -6.89 14.25
CA ASP A 130 -4.55 -7.45 13.33
C ASP A 130 -5.46 -6.39 12.69
N LYS A 131 -5.46 -5.17 13.22
CA LYS A 131 -6.34 -4.09 12.75
C LYS A 131 -5.85 -3.40 11.48
N GLY A 132 -4.54 -3.33 11.29
CA GLY A 132 -3.92 -2.43 10.31
C GLY A 132 -3.76 -1.01 10.84
N ILE A 133 -3.59 -0.03 9.94
CA ILE A 133 -3.42 1.37 10.31
C ILE A 133 -4.32 2.31 9.50
N THR A 134 -4.67 3.43 10.13
CA THR A 134 -5.39 4.53 9.51
C THR A 134 -4.58 5.81 9.61
N ILE A 135 -4.40 6.51 8.50
CA ILE A 135 -3.87 7.88 8.42
C ILE A 135 -5.09 8.79 8.25
N GLY A 136 -5.39 9.56 9.30
CA GLY A 136 -6.61 10.34 9.40
C GLY A 136 -6.66 11.50 8.41
N THR A 137 -7.87 12.02 8.21
CA THR A 137 -8.13 13.14 7.30
C THR A 137 -7.33 14.39 7.68
N HIS A 138 -6.88 15.15 6.68
CA HIS A 138 -6.05 16.36 6.87
C HIS A 138 -4.77 16.14 7.69
N SER A 139 -4.31 14.90 7.86
CA SER A 139 -3.05 14.65 8.55
C SER A 139 -1.85 14.84 7.63
N VAL A 140 -0.71 15.18 8.22
CA VAL A 140 0.55 15.40 7.52
C VAL A 140 1.59 14.40 8.00
N ILE A 141 2.10 13.57 7.11
CA ILE A 141 3.23 12.69 7.37
C ILE A 141 4.50 13.35 6.85
N GLY A 142 5.46 13.55 7.73
CA GLY A 142 6.76 14.13 7.37
C GLY A 142 7.58 13.26 6.42
N ALA A 143 8.51 13.88 5.71
CA ALA A 143 9.43 13.17 4.82
C ALA A 143 10.25 12.12 5.60
N ALA A 144 10.50 10.97 4.97
CA ALA A 144 11.25 9.84 5.53
C ALA A 144 10.68 9.26 6.84
N ALA A 145 9.48 9.62 7.25
CA ALA A 145 8.85 9.05 8.45
C ALA A 145 8.51 7.56 8.27
N LEU A 146 8.63 6.79 9.36
CA LEU A 146 8.15 5.41 9.43
C LEU A 146 6.81 5.38 10.17
N VAL A 147 5.73 5.22 9.41
CA VAL A 147 4.36 5.10 9.95
C VAL A 147 4.03 3.64 10.15
N ASN A 148 3.85 3.24 11.41
CA ASN A 148 3.48 1.88 11.81
C ASN A 148 2.39 1.88 12.89
N ARG A 149 1.63 2.96 12.99
CA ARG A 149 0.52 3.17 13.92
C ARG A 149 -0.51 4.10 13.32
N ASP A 150 -1.69 4.16 13.92
CA ASP A 150 -2.71 5.13 13.54
C ASP A 150 -2.19 6.56 13.71
N VAL A 151 -2.51 7.42 12.76
CA VAL A 151 -2.25 8.86 12.82
C VAL A 151 -3.61 9.57 12.92
N PRO A 152 -3.88 10.30 14.00
CA PRO A 152 -5.16 10.98 14.18
C PRO A 152 -5.42 12.02 13.09
N PRO A 153 -6.70 12.34 12.79
CA PRO A 153 -7.03 13.44 11.89
C PRO A 153 -6.44 14.78 12.36
N TYR A 154 -6.12 15.65 11.40
CA TYR A 154 -5.61 17.01 11.68
C TYR A 154 -4.34 17.01 12.53
N THR A 155 -3.44 16.05 12.32
CA THR A 155 -2.17 16.00 13.07
C THR A 155 -0.97 15.84 12.14
N THR A 156 0.19 16.30 12.60
CA THR A 156 1.47 16.09 11.96
C THR A 156 2.21 14.95 12.63
N ALA A 157 2.68 13.98 11.87
CA ALA A 157 3.47 12.85 12.37
C ALA A 157 4.82 12.76 11.65
N VAL A 158 5.91 12.70 12.42
CA VAL A 158 7.29 12.67 11.90
C VAL A 158 8.16 11.67 12.66
N GLY A 159 9.25 11.27 12.04
CA GLY A 159 10.31 10.47 12.67
C GLY A 159 10.23 8.97 12.40
N VAL A 160 11.17 8.21 12.99
CA VAL A 160 11.34 6.76 12.83
C VAL A 160 11.52 6.11 14.22
N PRO A 161 10.51 5.42 14.77
CA PRO A 161 9.10 5.37 14.31
C PRO A 161 8.43 6.74 14.42
N CYS A 162 7.35 6.98 13.68
CA CYS A 162 6.68 8.27 13.70
C CYS A 162 6.03 8.57 15.05
N ARG A 163 6.03 9.87 15.38
CA ARG A 163 5.35 10.43 16.56
C ARG A 163 4.51 11.61 16.11
N VAL A 164 3.33 11.74 16.68
CA VAL A 164 2.49 12.94 16.50
C VAL A 164 3.12 14.08 17.27
N ILE A 165 3.39 15.20 16.60
CA ILE A 165 4.08 16.36 17.18
C ILE A 165 3.22 17.60 17.28
N GLU A 166 2.23 17.74 16.38
CA GLU A 166 1.45 18.96 16.25
C GLU A 166 0.07 18.67 15.65
N LYS A 167 -0.91 19.51 16.01
CA LYS A 167 -2.19 19.57 15.30
C LYS A 167 -2.05 20.49 14.09
N VAL A 168 -2.62 20.11 12.97
CA VAL A 168 -2.69 20.97 11.78
C VAL A 168 -3.79 22.00 12.02
N ASP A 169 -3.45 23.29 12.00
CA ASP A 169 -4.45 24.34 12.08
C ASP A 169 -5.29 24.36 10.81
N THR A 170 -6.61 24.28 10.98
CA THR A 170 -7.60 24.23 9.89
C THR A 170 -7.92 25.61 9.30
N ASN A 171 -7.20 26.65 9.68
CA ASN A 171 -7.51 28.04 9.33
C ASN A 171 -6.85 28.53 8.02
N GLU A 172 -6.19 27.64 7.25
CA GLU A 172 -5.57 27.98 5.96
C GLU A 172 -6.25 27.24 4.80
N GLU A 173 -7.53 27.53 4.55
CA GLU A 173 -8.22 27.26 3.28
C GLU A 173 -8.70 28.57 2.64
#